data_1e01056bea07099cfc82375f2a4198a1
#
_entry.id   1e01056bea07099cfc82375f2a4198a1
#
_cell.length_a   1.000
_cell.length_b   1.000
_cell.length_c   1.000
_cell.angle_alpha   90.00
_cell.angle_beta   90.00
_cell.angle_gamma   90.00
#
_symmetry.space_group_name_H-M   'P 1'
#
loop_
_entity.id
_entity.type
_entity.pdbx_description
1 polymer ?
#
loop_
_entity_poly.entity_id
_entity_poly.type
_entity_poly.pdbx_seq_one_letter_code
_entity_poly.pdbx_strand_id
1 'polypeptide(L)'
;MKTISLLNLKGGVAKSFTSVNMAYELWRRGNRVLLWDNDKQGNLSKAFEQYEAEQAAPAARILSGDWQNPEEMIQATDYEGIDIITSNLSLFGAAWNLVRDGGGDMTGRYRSFVKASINNQTEDCICERYDYCIIDNPPDIGINVVNALGMTDEVIVPVKIDENSLEGLDIVAGKIEDAKALNPSLTLKGVLITIYQNTDGEAAGLEWLRQEWDNAESRHYRQYE
;
A
#
# COMPACT_ATOMS: atom_id res chain seq x y z
N MET A 1 13.96 -5.65 2.60
CA MET A 1 12.60 -5.63 1.98
C MET A 1 12.32 -4.24 1.43
N LYS A 2 11.97 -4.14 0.16
CA LYS A 2 11.50 -2.90 -0.46
C LYS A 2 9.98 -2.84 -0.40
N THR A 3 9.43 -1.74 0.13
CA THR A 3 7.99 -1.58 0.32
C THR A 3 7.40 -0.65 -0.73
N ILE A 4 6.40 -1.13 -1.46
CA ILE A 4 5.69 -0.38 -2.52
C ILE A 4 4.22 -0.29 -2.14
N SER A 5 3.69 0.93 -2.05
CA SER A 5 2.26 1.18 -1.81
C SER A 5 1.54 1.53 -3.10
N LEU A 6 0.41 0.89 -3.36
CA LEU A 6 -0.53 1.33 -4.37
C LEU A 6 -1.55 2.26 -3.72
N LEU A 7 -1.61 3.52 -4.15
CA LEU A 7 -2.46 4.55 -3.56
C LEU A 7 -3.18 5.35 -4.63
N ASN A 8 -4.50 5.46 -4.50
CA ASN A 8 -5.34 6.42 -5.21
C ASN A 8 -6.65 6.59 -4.44
N LEU A 9 -7.11 7.82 -4.28
CA LEU A 9 -8.36 8.16 -3.60
C LEU A 9 -9.60 7.76 -4.40
N LYS A 10 -9.43 7.44 -5.67
CA LYS A 10 -10.50 6.95 -6.53
C LYS A 10 -10.66 5.43 -6.41
N GLY A 11 -11.89 4.97 -6.25
CA GLY A 11 -12.26 3.57 -6.36
C GLY A 11 -12.27 3.08 -7.81
N GLY A 12 -12.09 1.76 -8.02
CA GLY A 12 -12.22 1.16 -9.35
C GLY A 12 -11.09 1.48 -10.35
N VAL A 13 -9.92 1.92 -9.86
CA VAL A 13 -8.71 2.16 -10.67
C VAL A 13 -7.76 0.96 -10.70
N ALA A 14 -8.27 -0.22 -10.44
CA ALA A 14 -7.54 -1.49 -10.48
C ALA A 14 -6.34 -1.59 -9.48
N LYS A 15 -6.39 -0.95 -8.30
CA LYS A 15 -5.33 -1.07 -7.27
C LYS A 15 -5.05 -2.54 -6.90
N SER A 16 -6.04 -3.26 -6.39
CA SER A 16 -5.88 -4.67 -5.96
C SER A 16 -5.45 -5.59 -7.10
N PHE A 17 -6.00 -5.38 -8.31
CA PHE A 17 -5.56 -6.11 -9.50
C PHE A 17 -4.08 -5.85 -9.81
N THR A 18 -3.63 -4.61 -9.69
CA THR A 18 -2.22 -4.24 -9.88
C THR A 18 -1.35 -4.87 -8.80
N SER A 19 -1.79 -4.87 -7.54
CA SER A 19 -1.06 -5.51 -6.42
C SER A 19 -0.80 -6.99 -6.69
N VAL A 20 -1.83 -7.73 -7.13
CA VAL A 20 -1.72 -9.17 -7.47
C VAL A 20 -0.71 -9.37 -8.61
N ASN A 21 -0.85 -8.61 -9.71
CA ASN A 21 0.02 -8.78 -10.88
C ASN A 21 1.47 -8.38 -10.60
N MET A 22 1.70 -7.33 -9.81
CA MET A 22 3.05 -6.93 -9.40
C MET A 22 3.69 -8.01 -8.53
N ALA A 23 2.96 -8.55 -7.55
CA ALA A 23 3.48 -9.62 -6.70
C ALA A 23 3.84 -10.86 -7.52
N TYR A 24 2.95 -11.27 -8.43
CA TYR A 24 3.19 -12.40 -9.33
C TYR A 24 4.43 -12.18 -10.22
N GLU A 25 4.58 -11.00 -10.82
CA GLU A 25 5.71 -10.71 -11.69
C GLU A 25 7.05 -10.61 -10.93
N LEU A 26 7.05 -10.09 -9.70
CA LEU A 26 8.22 -10.08 -8.83
C LEU A 26 8.60 -11.49 -8.39
N TRP A 27 7.61 -12.29 -7.98
CA TRP A 27 7.80 -13.69 -7.65
C TRP A 27 8.36 -14.51 -8.83
N ARG A 28 7.81 -14.32 -10.02
CA ARG A 28 8.30 -14.99 -11.23
C ARG A 28 9.76 -14.65 -11.56
N ARG A 29 10.28 -13.54 -11.05
CA ARG A 29 11.69 -13.12 -11.13
C ARG A 29 12.55 -13.66 -9.97
N GLY A 30 12.00 -14.53 -9.15
CA GLY A 30 12.71 -15.20 -8.05
C GLY A 30 12.72 -14.44 -6.71
N ASN A 31 11.86 -13.41 -6.56
CA ASN A 31 11.77 -12.67 -5.32
C ASN A 31 10.73 -13.29 -4.37
N ARG A 32 10.94 -13.11 -3.06
CA ARG A 32 9.94 -13.39 -2.03
C ARG A 32 9.12 -12.15 -1.78
N VAL A 33 7.80 -12.28 -1.84
CA VAL A 33 6.87 -11.15 -1.82
C VAL A 33 5.88 -11.28 -0.67
N LEU A 34 5.75 -10.22 0.13
CA LEU A 34 4.68 -10.06 1.09
C LEU A 34 3.61 -9.14 0.50
N LEU A 35 2.41 -9.66 0.32
CA LEU A 35 1.23 -8.86 0.03
C LEU A 35 0.61 -8.35 1.33
N TRP A 36 0.16 -7.11 1.34
CA TRP A 36 -0.54 -6.52 2.48
C TRP A 36 -1.85 -5.89 2.01
N ASP A 37 -2.97 -6.51 2.37
CA ASP A 37 -4.29 -5.94 2.18
C ASP A 37 -4.54 -4.88 3.27
N ASN A 38 -4.60 -3.62 2.88
CA ASN A 38 -4.84 -2.50 3.79
C ASN A 38 -6.22 -1.86 3.59
N ASP A 39 -7.09 -2.52 2.81
CA ASP A 39 -8.47 -2.10 2.58
C ASP A 39 -9.44 -2.94 3.44
N LYS A 40 -10.30 -2.26 4.21
CA LYS A 40 -11.41 -2.88 4.97
C LYS A 40 -12.37 -3.71 4.11
N GLN A 41 -12.36 -3.51 2.79
CA GLN A 41 -13.17 -4.32 1.86
C GLN A 41 -12.57 -5.70 1.61
N GLY A 42 -11.27 -5.91 1.88
CA GLY A 42 -10.61 -7.18 1.76
C GLY A 42 -10.56 -7.72 0.32
N ASN A 43 -10.46 -6.85 -0.68
CA ASN A 43 -10.50 -7.28 -2.08
C ASN A 43 -9.26 -8.09 -2.47
N LEU A 44 -8.09 -7.74 -1.96
CA LEU A 44 -6.87 -8.51 -2.16
C LEU A 44 -6.96 -9.86 -1.43
N SER A 45 -7.48 -9.89 -0.20
CA SER A 45 -7.71 -11.11 0.58
C SER A 45 -8.67 -12.07 -0.13
N LYS A 46 -9.73 -11.55 -0.75
CA LYS A 46 -10.68 -12.34 -1.55
C LYS A 46 -10.05 -12.91 -2.81
N ALA A 47 -9.14 -12.18 -3.44
CA ALA A 47 -8.44 -12.63 -4.65
C ALA A 47 -7.54 -13.86 -4.38
N PHE A 48 -7.10 -14.05 -3.14
CA PHE A 48 -6.33 -15.22 -2.70
C PHE A 48 -7.17 -16.24 -1.91
N GLU A 49 -8.51 -16.12 -1.91
CA GLU A 49 -9.45 -17.01 -1.21
C GLU A 49 -9.20 -17.11 0.32
N GLN A 50 -8.59 -16.05 0.91
CA GLN A 50 -8.21 -15.99 2.32
C GLN A 50 -8.97 -14.91 3.12
N TYR A 51 -10.13 -14.50 2.61
CA TYR A 51 -10.99 -13.54 3.30
C TYR A 51 -11.81 -14.25 4.40
N GLU A 52 -11.61 -13.82 5.66
CA GLU A 52 -12.36 -14.30 6.82
C GLU A 52 -13.21 -13.14 7.38
N ALA A 53 -14.52 -13.29 7.47
CA ALA A 53 -15.42 -12.22 7.88
C ALA A 53 -15.67 -12.16 9.39
N GLU A 54 -15.56 -13.28 10.09
CA GLU A 54 -16.03 -13.41 11.49
C GLU A 54 -14.98 -13.07 12.53
N GLN A 55 -13.68 -13.14 12.15
CA GLN A 55 -12.56 -12.86 13.05
C GLN A 55 -11.89 -11.54 12.71
N ALA A 56 -11.19 -10.95 13.70
CA ALA A 56 -10.37 -9.79 13.46
C ALA A 56 -9.21 -10.17 12.51
N ALA A 57 -9.16 -9.51 11.34
CA ALA A 57 -8.15 -9.78 10.34
C ALA A 57 -6.73 -9.41 10.83
N PRO A 58 -5.70 -10.09 10.34
CA PRO A 58 -4.29 -9.78 10.62
C PRO A 58 -3.94 -8.29 10.51
N ALA A 59 -4.35 -7.61 9.44
CA ALA A 59 -4.11 -6.17 9.27
C ALA A 59 -4.72 -5.33 10.40
N ALA A 60 -5.92 -5.68 10.88
CA ALA A 60 -6.58 -5.03 12.01
C ALA A 60 -5.84 -5.27 13.34
N ARG A 61 -5.40 -6.51 13.58
CA ARG A 61 -4.65 -6.90 14.78
C ARG A 61 -3.29 -6.19 14.82
N ILE A 62 -2.61 -6.09 13.68
CA ILE A 62 -1.34 -5.36 13.57
C ILE A 62 -1.55 -3.87 13.88
N LEU A 63 -2.58 -3.25 13.31
CA LEU A 63 -2.89 -1.83 13.54
C LEU A 63 -3.23 -1.55 15.00
N SER A 64 -3.99 -2.43 15.64
CA SER A 64 -4.31 -2.32 17.09
C SER A 64 -3.11 -2.62 17.99
N GLY A 65 -2.08 -3.32 17.51
CA GLY A 65 -1.00 -3.86 18.31
C GLY A 65 -1.39 -5.14 19.08
N ASP A 66 -2.46 -5.81 18.66
CA ASP A 66 -2.97 -7.05 19.25
C ASP A 66 -2.37 -8.28 18.56
N TRP A 67 -1.07 -8.44 18.73
CA TRP A 67 -0.31 -9.61 18.24
C TRP A 67 0.87 -9.90 19.18
N GLN A 68 1.23 -11.16 19.30
CA GLN A 68 2.38 -11.61 20.10
C GLN A 68 3.44 -12.27 19.22
N ASN A 69 2.98 -13.10 18.26
CA ASN A 69 3.84 -13.73 17.28
C ASN A 69 3.56 -13.14 15.90
N PRO A 70 4.54 -12.45 15.27
CA PRO A 70 4.35 -11.87 13.93
C PRO A 70 4.01 -12.89 12.86
N GLU A 71 4.48 -14.14 12.96
CA GLU A 71 4.19 -15.18 11.97
C GLU A 71 2.71 -15.51 11.87
N GLU A 72 1.96 -15.41 12.98
CA GLU A 72 0.52 -15.66 12.98
C GLU A 72 -0.29 -14.63 12.16
N MET A 73 0.32 -13.50 11.83
CA MET A 73 -0.29 -12.45 11.03
C MET A 73 -0.06 -12.65 9.53
N ILE A 74 0.80 -13.59 9.15
CA ILE A 74 1.19 -13.82 7.76
C ILE A 74 0.67 -15.19 7.34
N GLN A 75 -0.02 -15.22 6.21
CA GLN A 75 -0.62 -16.43 5.65
C GLN A 75 0.06 -16.78 4.34
N ALA A 76 0.43 -18.07 4.18
CA ALA A 76 0.94 -18.57 2.92
C ALA A 76 -0.16 -18.58 1.85
N THR A 77 0.20 -18.26 0.60
CA THR A 77 -0.70 -18.43 -0.54
C THR A 77 -0.40 -19.73 -1.29
N ASP A 78 -1.18 -20.04 -2.32
CA ASP A 78 -0.91 -21.16 -3.22
C ASP A 78 0.39 -21.00 -4.04
N TYR A 79 0.99 -19.81 -4.03
CA TYR A 79 2.26 -19.49 -4.69
C TYR A 79 3.39 -19.51 -3.66
N GLU A 80 4.20 -20.56 -3.62
CA GLU A 80 5.35 -20.64 -2.73
C GLU A 80 6.30 -19.45 -2.94
N GLY A 81 6.43 -18.59 -1.92
CA GLY A 81 7.21 -17.34 -1.97
C GLY A 81 6.36 -16.08 -2.12
N ILE A 82 5.03 -16.21 -2.20
CA ILE A 82 4.09 -15.10 -2.00
C ILE A 82 3.27 -15.39 -0.75
N ASP A 83 3.41 -14.56 0.27
CA ASP A 83 2.61 -14.61 1.48
C ASP A 83 1.73 -13.35 1.57
N ILE A 84 0.66 -13.41 2.40
CA ILE A 84 -0.30 -12.32 2.51
C ILE A 84 -0.64 -11.99 3.97
N ILE A 85 -0.79 -10.69 4.27
CA ILE A 85 -1.47 -10.15 5.43
C ILE A 85 -2.86 -9.75 4.99
N THR A 86 -3.87 -10.46 5.47
CA THR A 86 -5.26 -10.29 5.05
C THR A 86 -5.98 -9.19 5.82
N SER A 87 -7.06 -8.68 5.22
CA SER A 87 -7.91 -7.63 5.78
C SER A 87 -9.39 -7.97 5.67
N ASN A 88 -10.18 -7.34 6.51
CA ASN A 88 -11.64 -7.35 6.48
C ASN A 88 -12.19 -6.10 7.18
N LEU A 89 -13.52 -6.04 7.40
CA LEU A 89 -14.18 -4.90 8.01
C LEU A 89 -13.65 -4.56 9.42
N SER A 90 -13.03 -5.49 10.14
CA SER A 90 -12.43 -5.23 11.47
C SER A 90 -11.32 -4.17 11.42
N LEU A 91 -10.66 -3.98 10.26
CA LEU A 91 -9.66 -2.93 10.07
C LEU A 91 -10.26 -1.52 10.29
N PHE A 92 -11.52 -1.30 9.88
CA PHE A 92 -12.20 -0.04 10.15
C PHE A 92 -12.37 0.20 11.66
N GLY A 93 -12.79 -0.84 12.40
CA GLY A 93 -12.91 -0.76 13.86
C GLY A 93 -11.58 -0.48 14.56
N ALA A 94 -10.53 -1.18 14.12
CA ALA A 94 -9.17 -0.98 14.63
C ALA A 94 -8.67 0.45 14.40
N ALA A 95 -8.85 0.97 13.18
CA ALA A 95 -8.50 2.35 12.83
C ALA A 95 -9.26 3.39 13.66
N TRP A 96 -10.57 3.19 13.82
CA TRP A 96 -11.42 4.06 14.63
C TRP A 96 -11.00 4.07 16.09
N ASN A 97 -10.78 2.90 16.69
CA ASN A 97 -10.36 2.78 18.09
C ASN A 97 -9.00 3.42 18.31
N LEU A 98 -8.03 3.20 17.42
CA LEU A 98 -6.69 3.77 17.53
C LEU A 98 -6.73 5.32 17.56
N VAL A 99 -7.56 5.94 16.71
CA VAL A 99 -7.72 7.40 16.69
C VAL A 99 -8.49 7.92 17.92
N ARG A 100 -9.57 7.23 18.30
CA ARG A 100 -10.39 7.61 19.46
C ARG A 100 -9.61 7.56 20.77
N ASP A 101 -8.83 6.51 20.99
CA ASP A 101 -8.18 6.25 22.26
C ASP A 101 -6.86 7.02 22.42
N GLY A 102 -6.29 7.51 21.32
CA GLY A 102 -5.19 8.48 21.27
C GLY A 102 -3.91 8.06 21.99
N GLY A 103 -3.66 6.77 22.17
CA GLY A 103 -2.58 6.24 22.99
C GLY A 103 -1.36 5.76 22.23
N GLY A 104 -0.18 6.19 22.66
CA GLY A 104 1.10 5.68 22.14
C GLY A 104 1.42 6.10 20.71
N ASP A 105 2.29 5.34 20.04
CA ASP A 105 2.65 5.57 18.63
C ASP A 105 1.53 5.08 17.72
N MET A 106 0.71 6.01 17.22
CA MET A 106 -0.40 5.71 16.30
C MET A 106 0.05 5.51 14.85
N THR A 107 1.23 5.99 14.48
CA THR A 107 1.69 6.05 13.09
C THR A 107 2.79 5.04 12.76
N GLY A 108 3.39 4.43 13.78
CA GLY A 108 4.49 3.47 13.64
C GLY A 108 4.10 1.99 13.78
N ARG A 109 2.81 1.66 13.88
CA ARG A 109 2.34 0.27 14.12
C ARG A 109 2.85 -0.71 13.06
N TYR A 110 2.70 -0.38 11.78
CA TYR A 110 3.15 -1.24 10.68
C TYR A 110 4.67 -1.32 10.60
N ARG A 111 5.36 -0.21 10.81
CA ARG A 111 6.83 -0.19 10.88
C ARG A 111 7.36 -1.04 12.03
N SER A 112 6.74 -0.98 13.19
CA SER A 112 7.10 -1.80 14.35
C SER A 112 6.89 -3.29 14.07
N PHE A 113 5.80 -3.64 13.40
CA PHE A 113 5.49 -5.02 13.03
C PHE A 113 6.54 -5.61 12.08
N VAL A 114 6.90 -4.93 10.99
CA VAL A 114 7.89 -5.46 10.02
C VAL A 114 9.31 -5.57 10.60
N LYS A 115 9.61 -4.80 11.65
CA LYS A 115 10.87 -4.86 12.39
C LYS A 115 10.85 -5.87 13.55
N ALA A 116 9.69 -6.45 13.86
CA ALA A 116 9.59 -7.43 14.93
C ALA A 116 10.35 -8.71 14.59
N SER A 117 11.02 -9.26 15.59
CA SER A 117 11.70 -10.57 15.46
C SER A 117 10.68 -11.67 15.24
N ILE A 118 10.93 -12.52 14.26
CA ILE A 118 10.09 -13.68 13.93
C ILE A 118 10.21 -14.75 15.02
N ASN A 119 11.38 -14.86 15.62
CA ASN A 119 11.67 -15.83 16.66
C ASN A 119 12.41 -15.13 17.82
N ASN A 120 11.99 -15.37 19.05
CA ASN A 120 12.74 -14.93 20.24
C ASN A 120 14.18 -15.48 20.32
N GLN A 121 14.59 -16.33 19.36
CA GLN A 121 15.90 -16.98 19.30
C GLN A 121 16.76 -16.51 18.11
N THR A 122 16.21 -15.78 17.14
CA THR A 122 16.94 -15.22 16.00
C THR A 122 16.73 -13.71 15.93
N GLU A 123 17.73 -12.98 15.43
CA GLU A 123 17.62 -11.54 15.17
C GLU A 123 16.84 -11.24 13.87
N ASP A 124 16.39 -12.28 13.15
CA ASP A 124 15.71 -12.14 11.86
C ASP A 124 14.36 -11.44 12.02
N CYS A 125 14.17 -10.35 11.32
CA CYS A 125 12.90 -9.63 11.27
C CYS A 125 12.09 -10.01 10.02
N ILE A 126 10.79 -9.69 10.02
CA ILE A 126 9.94 -9.85 8.81
C ILE A 126 10.56 -9.12 7.61
N CYS A 127 11.18 -7.97 7.85
CA CYS A 127 11.83 -7.18 6.82
C CYS A 127 13.02 -7.87 6.11
N GLU A 128 13.57 -8.95 6.68
CA GLU A 128 14.65 -9.74 6.08
C GLU A 128 14.13 -11.00 5.39
N ARG A 129 12.90 -11.41 5.71
CA ARG A 129 12.27 -12.59 5.12
C ARG A 129 11.83 -12.39 3.67
N TYR A 130 11.44 -11.14 3.30
CA TYR A 130 10.92 -10.80 1.98
C TYR A 130 11.81 -9.80 1.27
N ASP A 131 11.83 -9.89 -0.07
CA ASP A 131 12.52 -8.92 -0.92
C ASP A 131 11.64 -7.69 -1.17
N TYR A 132 10.32 -7.92 -1.31
CA TYR A 132 9.31 -6.88 -1.52
C TYR A 132 8.11 -7.03 -0.59
N CYS A 133 7.53 -5.88 -0.22
CA CYS A 133 6.19 -5.78 0.36
C CYS A 133 5.32 -4.90 -0.55
N ILE A 134 4.19 -5.41 -1.02
CA ILE A 134 3.21 -4.67 -1.83
C ILE A 134 1.99 -4.39 -0.97
N ILE A 135 1.67 -3.11 -0.75
CA ILE A 135 0.54 -2.68 0.08
C ILE A 135 -0.59 -2.18 -0.83
N ASP A 136 -1.73 -2.86 -0.76
CA ASP A 136 -2.97 -2.46 -1.43
C ASP A 136 -3.79 -1.55 -0.51
N ASN A 137 -3.80 -0.24 -0.79
CA ASN A 137 -4.48 0.74 0.06
C ASN A 137 -5.93 1.00 -0.38
N PRO A 138 -6.82 1.36 0.58
CA PRO A 138 -8.19 1.79 0.27
C PRO A 138 -8.21 3.10 -0.53
N PRO A 139 -9.39 3.49 -1.08
CA PRO A 139 -9.56 4.78 -1.76
C PRO A 139 -9.84 5.92 -0.77
N ASP A 140 -9.18 5.92 0.37
CA ASP A 140 -9.28 6.97 1.40
C ASP A 140 -7.93 7.16 2.10
N ILE A 141 -7.78 8.18 2.95
CA ILE A 141 -6.59 8.42 3.77
C ILE A 141 -6.98 8.29 5.25
N GLY A 142 -7.05 7.06 5.71
CA GLY A 142 -7.20 6.75 7.13
C GLY A 142 -5.87 6.55 7.85
N ILE A 143 -5.92 6.32 9.18
CA ILE A 143 -4.73 6.05 10.00
C ILE A 143 -3.98 4.79 9.55
N ASN A 144 -4.67 3.81 8.96
CA ASN A 144 -4.08 2.63 8.35
C ASN A 144 -3.20 3.00 7.14
N VAL A 145 -3.66 3.93 6.28
CA VAL A 145 -2.88 4.44 5.14
C VAL A 145 -1.68 5.27 5.63
N VAL A 146 -1.85 6.09 6.67
CA VAL A 146 -0.74 6.82 7.30
C VAL A 146 0.32 5.85 7.81
N ASN A 147 -0.06 4.74 8.46
CA ASN A 147 0.86 3.68 8.88
C ASN A 147 1.56 3.01 7.69
N ALA A 148 0.83 2.73 6.61
CA ALA A 148 1.41 2.16 5.39
C ALA A 148 2.46 3.10 4.78
N LEU A 149 2.14 4.38 4.58
CA LEU A 149 3.07 5.39 4.05
C LEU A 149 4.29 5.59 4.97
N GLY A 150 4.10 5.44 6.28
CA GLY A 150 5.17 5.49 7.28
C GLY A 150 6.27 4.46 7.08
N MET A 151 6.01 3.35 6.37
CA MET A 151 7.00 2.30 6.08
C MET A 151 7.24 2.07 4.57
N THR A 152 6.61 2.86 3.71
CA THR A 152 6.69 2.73 2.25
C THR A 152 7.95 3.41 1.72
N ASP A 153 8.65 2.76 0.78
CA ASP A 153 9.75 3.36 0.05
C ASP A 153 9.25 4.09 -1.20
N GLU A 154 8.35 3.44 -1.95
CA GLU A 154 7.85 3.98 -3.22
C GLU A 154 6.31 3.88 -3.28
N VAL A 155 5.66 4.95 -3.75
CA VAL A 155 4.23 4.95 -4.07
C VAL A 155 4.05 4.90 -5.58
N ILE A 156 3.18 4.00 -6.03
CA ILE A 156 2.67 3.96 -7.40
C ILE A 156 1.18 4.36 -7.34
N VAL A 157 0.77 5.24 -8.24
CA VAL A 157 -0.61 5.74 -8.32
C VAL A 157 -1.30 5.15 -9.56
N PRO A 158 -2.09 4.06 -9.42
CA PRO A 158 -2.89 3.54 -10.51
C PRO A 158 -3.99 4.52 -10.88
N VAL A 159 -4.13 4.86 -12.16
CA VAL A 159 -5.09 5.85 -12.67
C VAL A 159 -5.81 5.29 -13.89
N LYS A 160 -7.14 5.30 -13.84
CA LYS A 160 -7.97 5.18 -15.04
C LYS A 160 -8.19 6.58 -15.61
N ILE A 161 -7.89 6.80 -16.88
CA ILE A 161 -8.08 8.11 -17.51
C ILE A 161 -9.57 8.37 -17.70
N ASP A 162 -10.10 9.36 -17.00
CA ASP A 162 -11.43 9.95 -17.16
C ASP A 162 -11.41 11.41 -16.63
N GLU A 163 -12.50 12.13 -16.86
CA GLU A 163 -12.60 13.58 -16.54
C GLU A 163 -12.27 13.93 -15.08
N ASN A 164 -12.49 13.02 -14.13
CA ASN A 164 -12.28 13.28 -12.70
C ASN A 164 -10.94 12.71 -12.17
N SER A 165 -10.21 11.95 -12.98
CA SER A 165 -9.00 11.24 -12.50
C SER A 165 -7.81 12.17 -12.36
N LEU A 166 -7.77 13.23 -13.15
CA LEU A 166 -6.66 14.16 -13.22
C LEU A 166 -6.65 15.12 -12.02
N GLU A 167 -7.82 15.60 -11.60
CA GLU A 167 -7.96 16.45 -10.41
C GLU A 167 -7.55 15.73 -9.11
N GLY A 168 -7.77 14.41 -9.05
CA GLY A 168 -7.40 13.58 -7.90
C GLY A 168 -5.90 13.38 -7.72
N LEU A 169 -5.10 13.50 -8.79
CA LEU A 169 -3.66 13.26 -8.72
C LEU A 169 -2.92 14.29 -7.88
N ASP A 170 -3.26 15.56 -8.00
CA ASP A 170 -2.64 16.63 -7.21
C ASP A 170 -2.91 16.44 -5.71
N ILE A 171 -4.12 15.98 -5.38
CA ILE A 171 -4.48 15.69 -3.98
C ILE A 171 -3.64 14.51 -3.47
N VAL A 172 -3.51 13.43 -4.25
CA VAL A 172 -2.69 12.27 -3.87
C VAL A 172 -1.23 12.66 -3.73
N ALA A 173 -0.67 13.43 -4.68
CA ALA A 173 0.70 13.91 -4.61
C ALA A 173 0.94 14.77 -3.36
N GLY A 174 0.01 15.69 -3.04
CA GLY A 174 0.07 16.49 -1.82
C GLY A 174 0.05 15.63 -0.55
N LYS A 175 -0.76 14.56 -0.51
CA LYS A 175 -0.80 13.65 0.65
C LYS A 175 0.45 12.80 0.79
N ILE A 176 1.09 12.42 -0.31
CA ILE A 176 2.39 11.75 -0.29
C ILE A 176 3.46 12.70 0.25
N GLU A 177 3.44 13.98 -0.15
CA GLU A 177 4.36 14.99 0.37
C GLU A 177 4.14 15.25 1.87
N ASP A 178 2.89 15.39 2.33
CA ASP A 178 2.57 15.48 3.76
C ASP A 178 3.14 14.29 4.55
N ALA A 179 3.09 13.07 3.98
CA ALA A 179 3.58 11.85 4.63
C ALA A 179 5.11 11.79 4.76
N LYS A 180 5.87 12.59 4.00
CA LYS A 180 7.33 12.71 4.17
C LYS A 180 7.75 13.26 5.52
N ALA A 181 6.88 13.98 6.23
CA ALA A 181 7.11 14.37 7.62
C ALA A 181 7.27 13.16 8.56
N LEU A 182 6.63 12.02 8.24
CA LEU A 182 6.74 10.76 8.98
C LEU A 182 7.79 9.81 8.38
N ASN A 183 7.98 9.87 7.09
CA ASN A 183 8.88 9.02 6.34
C ASN A 183 9.64 9.83 5.26
N PRO A 184 10.78 10.47 5.60
CA PRO A 184 11.52 11.32 4.67
C PRO A 184 12.05 10.59 3.43
N SER A 185 12.15 9.25 3.45
CA SER A 185 12.59 8.44 2.31
C SER A 185 11.47 8.08 1.34
N LEU A 186 10.23 8.44 1.65
CA LEU A 186 9.07 8.16 0.80
C LEU A 186 9.19 8.88 -0.54
N THR A 187 9.02 8.14 -1.64
CA THR A 187 9.05 8.72 -2.98
C THR A 187 7.79 8.36 -3.78
N LEU A 188 7.31 9.30 -4.58
CA LEU A 188 6.31 9.03 -5.61
C LEU A 188 7.03 8.46 -6.84
N LYS A 189 6.86 7.14 -7.06
CA LYS A 189 7.56 6.44 -8.15
C LYS A 189 6.99 6.76 -9.53
N GLY A 190 5.68 6.94 -9.61
CA GLY A 190 5.02 7.23 -10.87
C GLY A 190 3.52 6.98 -10.85
N VAL A 191 2.91 7.34 -11.97
CA VAL A 191 1.50 7.07 -12.29
C VAL A 191 1.44 5.86 -13.22
N LEU A 192 0.59 4.88 -12.87
CA LEU A 192 0.34 3.71 -13.70
C LEU A 192 -1.04 3.84 -14.36
N ILE A 193 -1.06 3.97 -15.68
CA ILE A 193 -2.33 4.00 -16.42
C ILE A 193 -2.93 2.60 -16.44
N THR A 194 -4.18 2.50 -15.99
CA THR A 194 -4.94 1.25 -15.91
C THR A 194 -6.22 1.34 -16.72
N ILE A 195 -6.75 0.18 -17.14
CA ILE A 195 -8.06 0.06 -17.83
C ILE A 195 -8.12 0.97 -19.09
N TYR A 196 -7.01 1.13 -19.79
CA TYR A 196 -6.89 1.98 -20.97
C TYR A 196 -7.56 1.34 -22.19
N GLN A 197 -8.47 2.06 -22.84
CA GLN A 197 -9.25 1.57 -23.99
C GLN A 197 -8.86 2.24 -25.32
N ASN A 198 -7.90 3.16 -25.29
CA ASN A 198 -7.39 3.90 -26.44
C ASN A 198 -8.49 4.70 -27.19
N THR A 199 -9.39 5.31 -26.45
CA THR A 199 -10.33 6.30 -26.98
C THR A 199 -9.63 7.65 -27.19
N ASP A 200 -10.18 8.52 -28.06
CA ASP A 200 -9.61 9.86 -28.30
C ASP A 200 -9.48 10.68 -27.00
N GLY A 201 -10.46 10.58 -26.10
CA GLY A 201 -10.43 11.24 -24.79
C GLY A 201 -9.33 10.71 -23.88
N GLU A 202 -9.13 9.38 -23.85
CA GLU A 202 -8.05 8.77 -23.06
C GLU A 202 -6.67 9.07 -23.66
N ALA A 203 -6.55 9.12 -24.99
CA ALA A 203 -5.30 9.50 -25.66
C ALA A 203 -4.91 10.96 -25.33
N ALA A 204 -5.87 11.88 -25.36
CA ALA A 204 -5.65 13.28 -24.96
C ALA A 204 -5.29 13.40 -23.46
N GLY A 205 -5.98 12.66 -22.59
CA GLY A 205 -5.68 12.62 -21.16
C GLY A 205 -4.29 12.04 -20.85
N LEU A 206 -3.85 11.02 -21.59
CA LEU A 206 -2.51 10.45 -21.47
C LEU A 206 -1.42 11.45 -21.89
N GLU A 207 -1.64 12.19 -22.96
CA GLU A 207 -0.70 13.21 -23.42
C GLU A 207 -0.58 14.35 -22.40
N TRP A 208 -1.71 14.80 -21.85
CA TRP A 208 -1.74 15.80 -20.79
C TRP A 208 -0.96 15.30 -19.55
N LEU A 209 -1.18 14.06 -19.10
CA LEU A 209 -0.47 13.47 -17.97
C LEU A 209 1.05 13.44 -18.18
N ARG A 210 1.53 13.11 -19.39
CA ARG A 210 2.95 13.14 -19.71
C ARG A 210 3.54 14.53 -19.56
N GLN A 211 2.86 15.53 -20.10
CA GLN A 211 3.32 16.92 -20.02
C GLN A 211 3.35 17.43 -18.57
N GLU A 212 2.32 17.15 -17.78
CA GLU A 212 2.28 17.56 -16.36
C GLU A 212 3.28 16.79 -15.50
N TRP A 213 3.52 15.51 -15.80
CA TRP A 213 4.52 14.72 -15.08
C TRP A 213 5.93 15.22 -15.33
N ASP A 214 6.31 15.49 -16.58
CA ASP A 214 7.60 16.06 -16.94
C ASP A 214 7.78 17.46 -16.31
N ASN A 215 6.71 18.26 -16.23
CA ASN A 215 6.71 19.55 -15.54
C ASN A 215 6.85 19.41 -14.01
N ALA A 216 6.28 18.38 -13.40
CA ALA A 216 6.36 18.13 -11.96
C ALA A 216 7.78 17.69 -11.56
N GLU A 217 8.42 16.80 -12.33
CA GLU A 217 9.83 16.46 -12.12
C GLU A 217 10.73 17.68 -12.21
N SER A 218 10.52 18.56 -13.20
CA SER A 218 11.30 19.80 -13.34
C SER A 218 11.05 20.82 -12.22
N ARG A 219 9.88 20.83 -11.57
CA ARG A 219 9.59 21.68 -10.39
C ARG A 219 10.26 21.16 -9.11
N HIS A 220 10.36 19.85 -8.93
CA HIS A 220 11.01 19.26 -7.76
C HIS A 220 12.53 19.48 -7.77
N TYR A 221 13.18 19.43 -8.94
CA TYR A 221 14.61 19.73 -9.08
C TYR A 221 14.95 21.22 -8.82
N ARG A 222 14.01 22.16 -9.02
CA ARG A 222 14.24 23.59 -8.80
C ARG A 222 14.10 24.07 -7.35
N GLN A 223 13.61 23.23 -6.44
CA GLN A 223 13.52 23.59 -5.01
C GLN A 223 14.76 23.22 -4.20
N TYR A 224 15.74 22.57 -4.82
CA TYR A 224 17.00 22.15 -4.18
C TYR A 224 18.25 22.78 -4.81
N GLU A 225 18.11 23.77 -5.72
CA GLU A 225 19.17 24.70 -6.09
C GLU A 225 19.06 26.02 -5.27
#